data_b7cea63de78271319c2d4d779f7401b4
#
_entry.id   b7cea63de78271319c2d4d779f7401b4
#
_cell.length_a   1.000
_cell.length_b   1.000
_cell.length_c   1.000
_cell.angle_alpha   90.00
_cell.angle_beta   90.00
_cell.angle_gamma   90.00
#
_symmetry.space_group_name_H-M   'P 1'
#
loop_
_entity.id
_entity.type
_entity.pdbx_description
1 polymer ?
#
loop_
_entity_poly.entity_id
_entity_poly.type
_entity_poly.pdbx_seq_one_letter_code
_entity_poly.pdbx_strand_id
1 'polypeptide(L)'
;MKVYALLMLVLATMAITGCSDPTIDASSEAKMKESVAKVRETLPEAKRADFDQAVQLIAFSQIDMKSLFANGGADAGDVEGKMRDALNGKTAEQVLAQAEQIQAERKAREKEQALAEIRELVAKRDKAEQAKQQLEQFQVVRSRFYMRERQYLGKQPIIELTVKNGTDQAISRAYFTGTIASPDRSVPWHEDQFNYSISGGLEPGEEATWTLAPNSYSDWGKVDAPADAVFTVLVEKLDGPDGEALYSTRDFSERDRNRLAELKKQYGVD
;
A
#
# COMPACT_ATOMS: atom_id res chain seq x y z
N MET A 1 -96.62 -9.78 14.68
CA MET A 1 -96.33 -11.03 13.98
C MET A 1 -94.85 -11.01 13.64
N LYS A 2 -94.11 -11.91 14.26
CA LYS A 2 -92.63 -11.91 14.26
C LYS A 2 -92.14 -12.81 13.14
N VAL A 3 -91.33 -12.30 12.24
CA VAL A 3 -90.64 -13.08 11.21
C VAL A 3 -89.17 -13.19 11.62
N TYR A 4 -88.72 -14.41 11.93
CA TYR A 4 -87.34 -14.74 12.24
C TYR A 4 -86.60 -15.01 10.95
N ALA A 5 -85.65 -14.14 10.58
CA ALA A 5 -84.70 -14.37 9.50
C ALA A 5 -83.49 -15.16 10.00
N LEU A 6 -83.36 -16.38 9.52
CA LEU A 6 -82.25 -17.30 9.81
C LEU A 6 -81.03 -16.87 8.97
N LEU A 7 -80.01 -16.31 9.62
CA LEU A 7 -78.77 -15.93 8.96
C LEU A 7 -77.80 -17.13 9.00
N MET A 8 -77.62 -17.80 7.88
CA MET A 8 -76.59 -18.84 7.69
C MET A 8 -75.25 -18.19 7.54
N LEU A 9 -74.39 -18.30 8.56
CA LEU A 9 -73.00 -17.90 8.53
C LEU A 9 -72.18 -19.02 7.88
N VAL A 10 -71.82 -18.85 6.58
CA VAL A 10 -70.89 -19.74 5.89
C VAL A 10 -69.48 -19.33 6.29
N LEU A 11 -68.85 -20.09 7.17
CA LEU A 11 -67.42 -19.94 7.53
C LEU A 11 -66.57 -20.51 6.37
N ALA A 12 -66.12 -19.63 5.47
CA ALA A 12 -65.08 -19.99 4.48
C ALA A 12 -63.73 -20.07 5.16
N THR A 13 -63.33 -21.28 5.55
CA THR A 13 -61.94 -21.56 5.94
C THR A 13 -61.02 -21.45 4.72
N MET A 14 -60.40 -20.29 4.52
CA MET A 14 -59.26 -20.18 3.64
C MET A 14 -58.12 -20.98 4.25
N ALA A 15 -57.86 -22.16 3.74
CA ALA A 15 -56.62 -22.88 3.96
C ALA A 15 -55.49 -22.06 3.28
N ILE A 16 -54.77 -21.26 4.08
CA ILE A 16 -53.52 -20.68 3.67
C ILE A 16 -52.54 -21.83 3.60
N THR A 17 -52.40 -22.48 2.45
CA THR A 17 -51.25 -23.32 2.13
C THR A 17 -50.08 -22.38 1.97
N GLY A 18 -49.39 -22.10 3.09
CA GLY A 18 -48.11 -21.43 3.05
C GLY A 18 -47.12 -22.33 2.32
N CYS A 19 -46.93 -22.09 1.03
CA CYS A 19 -45.72 -22.57 0.35
C CYS A 19 -44.56 -21.91 1.06
N SER A 20 -43.96 -22.58 2.05
CA SER A 20 -42.66 -22.13 2.57
C SER A 20 -41.64 -22.29 1.44
N ASP A 21 -40.93 -21.20 1.15
CA ASP A 21 -39.87 -21.26 0.16
C ASP A 21 -38.88 -22.38 0.51
N PRO A 22 -38.37 -23.12 -0.47
CA PRO A 22 -37.40 -24.17 -0.20
C PRO A 22 -36.12 -23.57 0.40
N THR A 23 -35.61 -24.30 1.38
CA THR A 23 -34.38 -23.89 2.11
C THR A 23 -33.27 -24.87 1.85
N ILE A 24 -32.02 -24.41 2.03
CA ILE A 24 -30.82 -25.23 1.93
C ILE A 24 -30.74 -26.16 3.14
N ASP A 25 -30.59 -27.46 2.91
CA ASP A 25 -30.30 -28.50 3.93
C ASP A 25 -28.83 -28.86 3.88
N ALA A 26 -28.03 -28.30 4.77
CA ALA A 26 -26.59 -28.54 4.85
C ALA A 26 -26.24 -29.66 5.88
N SER A 27 -27.18 -30.53 6.26
CA SER A 27 -26.93 -31.67 7.17
C SER A 27 -25.89 -32.67 6.63
N SER A 28 -25.73 -32.76 5.31
CA SER A 28 -24.67 -33.49 4.66
C SER A 28 -24.31 -32.82 3.32
N GLU A 29 -23.12 -33.11 2.78
CA GLU A 29 -22.69 -32.57 1.48
C GLU A 29 -23.66 -32.93 0.34
N ALA A 30 -24.13 -34.17 0.30
CA ALA A 30 -25.07 -34.63 -0.70
C ALA A 30 -26.41 -33.87 -0.63
N LYS A 31 -26.97 -33.70 0.59
CA LYS A 31 -28.20 -32.95 0.79
C LYS A 31 -28.06 -31.49 0.49
N MET A 32 -26.91 -30.91 0.82
CA MET A 32 -26.61 -29.50 0.50
C MET A 32 -26.60 -29.27 -1.01
N LYS A 33 -25.93 -30.13 -1.77
CA LYS A 33 -25.92 -30.05 -3.25
C LYS A 33 -27.31 -30.16 -3.84
N GLU A 34 -28.11 -31.12 -3.36
CA GLU A 34 -29.46 -31.33 -3.85
C GLU A 34 -30.39 -30.13 -3.51
N SER A 35 -30.34 -29.66 -2.25
CA SER A 35 -31.19 -28.56 -1.81
C SER A 35 -30.80 -27.22 -2.42
N VAL A 36 -29.52 -26.94 -2.61
CA VAL A 36 -29.04 -25.78 -3.34
C VAL A 36 -29.56 -25.77 -4.78
N ALA A 37 -29.55 -26.91 -5.46
CA ALA A 37 -30.11 -27.03 -6.82
C ALA A 37 -31.64 -26.74 -6.81
N LYS A 38 -32.38 -27.27 -5.85
CA LYS A 38 -33.84 -27.01 -5.70
C LYS A 38 -34.13 -25.54 -5.44
N VAL A 39 -33.41 -24.92 -4.52
CA VAL A 39 -33.57 -23.50 -4.19
C VAL A 39 -33.24 -22.63 -5.41
N ARG A 40 -32.17 -22.97 -6.14
CA ARG A 40 -31.78 -22.28 -7.39
C ARG A 40 -32.88 -22.33 -8.46
N GLU A 41 -33.57 -23.49 -8.61
CA GLU A 41 -34.63 -23.65 -9.61
C GLU A 41 -35.85 -22.78 -9.34
N THR A 42 -36.11 -22.35 -8.09
CA THR A 42 -37.19 -21.42 -7.75
C THR A 42 -36.93 -19.99 -8.26
N LEU A 43 -35.68 -19.67 -8.58
CA LEU A 43 -35.31 -18.34 -9.07
C LEU A 43 -35.55 -18.19 -10.57
N PRO A 44 -35.90 -16.97 -11.02
CA PRO A 44 -35.87 -16.61 -12.44
C PRO A 44 -34.46 -16.87 -12.99
N GLU A 45 -34.40 -17.29 -14.26
CA GLU A 45 -33.13 -17.65 -14.93
C GLU A 45 -32.05 -16.55 -14.80
N ALA A 46 -32.45 -15.27 -14.92
CA ALA A 46 -31.55 -14.12 -14.78
C ALA A 46 -30.90 -14.00 -13.40
N LYS A 47 -31.48 -14.55 -12.32
CA LYS A 47 -30.93 -14.48 -10.97
C LYS A 47 -30.16 -15.73 -10.54
N ARG A 48 -30.15 -16.77 -11.35
CA ARG A 48 -29.49 -18.05 -10.99
C ARG A 48 -27.98 -17.92 -10.89
N ALA A 49 -27.38 -17.16 -11.79
CA ALA A 49 -25.94 -16.91 -11.75
C ALA A 49 -25.52 -16.10 -10.50
N ASP A 50 -26.31 -15.08 -10.14
CA ASP A 50 -26.06 -14.29 -8.93
C ASP A 50 -26.18 -15.15 -7.65
N PHE A 51 -27.15 -16.06 -7.63
CA PHE A 51 -27.31 -17.01 -6.52
C PHE A 51 -26.12 -17.97 -6.41
N ASP A 52 -25.65 -18.52 -7.53
CA ASP A 52 -24.47 -19.39 -7.55
C ASP A 52 -23.24 -18.67 -7.00
N GLN A 53 -23.03 -17.43 -7.38
CA GLN A 53 -21.94 -16.56 -6.86
C GLN A 53 -22.15 -16.24 -5.38
N ALA A 54 -23.39 -15.98 -4.94
CA ALA A 54 -23.71 -15.70 -3.55
C ALA A 54 -23.40 -16.89 -2.63
N VAL A 55 -23.77 -18.10 -3.04
CA VAL A 55 -23.44 -19.34 -2.32
C VAL A 55 -21.92 -19.49 -2.14
N GLN A 56 -21.17 -19.31 -3.23
CA GLN A 56 -19.69 -19.35 -3.19
C GLN A 56 -19.12 -18.27 -2.27
N LEU A 57 -19.61 -17.03 -2.38
CA LEU A 57 -19.14 -15.92 -1.57
C LEU A 57 -19.35 -16.15 -0.08
N ILE A 58 -20.54 -16.65 0.32
CA ILE A 58 -20.84 -16.96 1.71
C ILE A 58 -19.92 -18.08 2.20
N ALA A 59 -19.77 -19.16 1.41
CA ALA A 59 -18.88 -20.26 1.75
C ALA A 59 -17.43 -19.78 1.97
N PHE A 60 -16.87 -19.02 1.03
CA PHE A 60 -15.52 -18.49 1.15
C PHE A 60 -15.36 -17.44 2.25
N SER A 61 -16.43 -16.72 2.62
CA SER A 61 -16.35 -15.72 3.69
C SER A 61 -16.08 -16.32 5.08
N GLN A 62 -16.33 -17.63 5.24
CA GLN A 62 -16.06 -18.36 6.48
C GLN A 62 -14.60 -18.78 6.65
N ILE A 63 -13.79 -18.62 5.60
CA ILE A 63 -12.37 -19.01 5.63
C ILE A 63 -11.54 -17.87 6.24
N ASP A 64 -11.03 -18.07 7.45
CA ASP A 64 -10.00 -17.21 8.00
C ASP A 64 -8.61 -17.64 7.47
N MET A 65 -8.15 -16.95 6.42
CA MET A 65 -6.85 -17.23 5.80
C MET A 65 -5.69 -17.09 6.79
N LYS A 66 -5.79 -16.22 7.81
CA LYS A 66 -4.73 -16.05 8.80
C LYS A 66 -4.61 -17.29 9.70
N SER A 67 -5.73 -17.83 10.15
CA SER A 67 -5.74 -19.05 10.97
C SER A 67 -5.27 -20.27 10.16
N LEU A 68 -5.65 -20.38 8.89
CA LEU A 68 -5.20 -21.45 7.99
C LEU A 68 -3.67 -21.48 7.82
N PHE A 69 -3.05 -20.31 7.63
CA PHE A 69 -1.59 -20.20 7.50
C PHE A 69 -0.87 -20.37 8.84
N ALA A 70 -1.43 -19.87 9.95
CA ALA A 70 -0.82 -19.98 11.27
C ALA A 70 -0.80 -21.42 11.79
N ASN A 71 -1.83 -22.23 11.48
CA ASN A 71 -2.02 -23.58 11.99
C ASN A 71 -1.62 -24.69 11.00
N GLY A 72 -0.92 -24.36 9.91
CA GLY A 72 -0.42 -25.34 8.95
C GLY A 72 -1.53 -26.16 8.27
N GLY A 73 -2.76 -25.62 8.14
CA GLY A 73 -3.89 -26.28 7.49
C GLY A 73 -4.66 -27.27 8.39
N ALA A 74 -4.37 -27.34 9.68
CA ALA A 74 -5.04 -28.27 10.62
C ALA A 74 -6.55 -28.00 10.81
N ASP A 75 -7.02 -26.77 10.48
CA ASP A 75 -8.41 -26.36 10.66
C ASP A 75 -9.32 -26.58 9.43
N ALA A 76 -8.88 -27.35 8.43
CA ALA A 76 -9.66 -27.53 7.21
C ALA A 76 -11.05 -28.18 7.46
N GLY A 77 -11.16 -29.07 8.44
CA GLY A 77 -12.44 -29.71 8.84
C GLY A 77 -13.43 -28.73 9.51
N ASP A 78 -12.91 -27.77 10.27
CA ASP A 78 -13.73 -26.72 10.90
C ASP A 78 -14.24 -25.72 9.84
N VAL A 79 -13.49 -25.46 8.80
CA VAL A 79 -13.88 -24.61 7.67
C VAL A 79 -15.10 -25.17 6.95
N GLU A 80 -15.12 -26.45 6.65
CA GLU A 80 -16.25 -27.11 5.97
C GLU A 80 -17.52 -27.06 6.84
N GLY A 81 -17.39 -27.26 8.16
CA GLY A 81 -18.50 -27.11 9.10
C GLY A 81 -19.08 -25.70 9.08
N LYS A 82 -18.24 -24.69 9.22
CA LYS A 82 -18.64 -23.28 9.17
C LYS A 82 -19.30 -22.89 7.85
N MET A 83 -18.80 -23.40 6.72
CA MET A 83 -19.41 -23.16 5.40
C MET A 83 -20.81 -23.75 5.33
N ARG A 84 -21.02 -24.97 5.84
CA ARG A 84 -22.35 -25.61 5.88
C ARG A 84 -23.31 -24.87 6.79
N ASP A 85 -22.88 -24.51 7.99
CA ASP A 85 -23.68 -23.77 8.96
C ASP A 85 -24.12 -22.40 8.43
N ALA A 86 -23.25 -21.72 7.68
CA ALA A 86 -23.53 -20.42 7.09
C ALA A 86 -24.65 -20.45 6.02
N LEU A 87 -24.90 -21.60 5.40
CA LEU A 87 -25.92 -21.77 4.35
C LEU A 87 -27.18 -22.52 4.85
N ASN A 88 -27.07 -23.29 5.95
CA ASN A 88 -28.13 -24.15 6.42
C ASN A 88 -29.39 -23.38 6.76
N GLY A 89 -30.55 -23.88 6.31
CA GLY A 89 -31.87 -23.31 6.57
C GLY A 89 -32.19 -22.03 5.79
N LYS A 90 -31.30 -21.55 4.89
CA LYS A 90 -31.52 -20.30 4.15
C LYS A 90 -32.34 -20.50 2.87
N THR A 91 -33.20 -19.53 2.59
CA THR A 91 -33.89 -19.38 1.31
C THR A 91 -32.98 -18.69 0.29
N ALA A 92 -33.40 -18.70 -1.00
CA ALA A 92 -32.69 -17.98 -2.05
C ALA A 92 -32.54 -16.49 -1.74
N GLU A 93 -33.58 -15.85 -1.25
CA GLU A 93 -33.58 -14.41 -0.91
C GLU A 93 -32.58 -14.11 0.22
N GLN A 94 -32.58 -14.95 1.26
CA GLN A 94 -31.64 -14.80 2.39
C GLN A 94 -30.17 -14.99 1.96
N VAL A 95 -29.88 -15.91 1.02
CA VAL A 95 -28.55 -16.13 0.48
C VAL A 95 -28.09 -14.89 -0.32
N LEU A 96 -28.95 -14.36 -1.20
CA LEU A 96 -28.63 -13.16 -1.98
C LEU A 96 -28.42 -11.94 -1.07
N ALA A 97 -29.32 -11.70 -0.11
CA ALA A 97 -29.20 -10.58 0.84
C ALA A 97 -27.90 -10.67 1.67
N GLN A 98 -27.57 -11.86 2.16
CA GLN A 98 -26.32 -12.05 2.91
C GLN A 98 -25.10 -11.82 2.05
N ALA A 99 -25.10 -12.26 0.80
CA ALA A 99 -23.98 -12.00 -0.13
C ALA A 99 -23.81 -10.49 -0.40
N GLU A 100 -24.90 -9.76 -0.61
CA GLU A 100 -24.87 -8.30 -0.75
C GLU A 100 -24.28 -7.62 0.49
N GLN A 101 -24.68 -8.06 1.70
CA GLN A 101 -24.14 -7.54 2.95
C GLN A 101 -22.62 -7.80 3.04
N ILE A 102 -22.15 -9.02 2.76
CA ILE A 102 -20.72 -9.36 2.77
C ILE A 102 -19.94 -8.50 1.77
N GLN A 103 -20.49 -8.27 0.57
CA GLN A 103 -19.87 -7.42 -0.43
C GLN A 103 -19.78 -5.95 0.04
N ALA A 104 -20.88 -5.43 0.62
CA ALA A 104 -20.92 -4.07 1.15
C ALA A 104 -19.91 -3.89 2.27
N GLU A 105 -19.81 -4.83 3.21
CA GLU A 105 -18.83 -4.81 4.30
C GLU A 105 -17.40 -4.90 3.80
N ARG A 106 -17.12 -5.73 2.76
CA ARG A 106 -15.79 -5.79 2.13
C ARG A 106 -15.42 -4.46 1.51
N LYS A 107 -16.31 -3.87 0.70
CA LYS A 107 -16.09 -2.55 0.08
C LYS A 107 -15.88 -1.45 1.12
N ALA A 108 -16.63 -1.49 2.23
CA ALA A 108 -16.48 -0.52 3.32
C ALA A 108 -15.09 -0.66 3.97
N ARG A 109 -14.65 -1.89 4.28
CA ARG A 109 -13.32 -2.15 4.85
C ARG A 109 -12.19 -1.76 3.90
N GLU A 110 -12.31 -2.10 2.61
CA GLU A 110 -11.33 -1.70 1.59
C GLU A 110 -11.20 -0.19 1.49
N LYS A 111 -12.33 0.52 1.50
CA LYS A 111 -12.34 1.99 1.50
C LYS A 111 -11.69 2.57 2.76
N GLU A 112 -11.99 2.01 3.94
CA GLU A 112 -11.40 2.45 5.20
C GLU A 112 -9.88 2.25 5.21
N GLN A 113 -9.41 1.09 4.75
CA GLN A 113 -7.99 0.78 4.63
C GLN A 113 -7.30 1.73 3.64
N ALA A 114 -7.91 1.98 2.49
CA ALA A 114 -7.38 2.92 1.49
C ALA A 114 -7.30 4.35 2.04
N LEU A 115 -8.31 4.82 2.77
CA LEU A 115 -8.30 6.13 3.41
C LEU A 115 -7.24 6.22 4.54
N ALA A 116 -6.99 5.13 5.25
CA ALA A 116 -5.90 5.07 6.24
C ALA A 116 -4.53 5.15 5.55
N GLU A 117 -4.33 4.40 4.45
CA GLU A 117 -3.11 4.43 3.64
C GLU A 117 -2.87 5.83 3.03
N ILE A 118 -3.92 6.49 2.52
CA ILE A 118 -3.83 7.87 2.02
C ILE A 118 -3.34 8.81 3.13
N ARG A 119 -3.89 8.72 4.34
CA ARG A 119 -3.46 9.58 5.47
C ARG A 119 -1.99 9.34 5.83
N GLU A 120 -1.55 8.10 5.84
CA GLU A 120 -0.15 7.75 6.10
C GLU A 120 0.78 8.32 5.01
N LEU A 121 0.44 8.13 3.74
CA LEU A 121 1.22 8.64 2.61
C LEU A 121 1.25 10.18 2.57
N VAL A 122 0.14 10.85 2.90
CA VAL A 122 0.09 12.31 3.04
C VAL A 122 1.02 12.77 4.17
N ALA A 123 0.97 12.12 5.33
CA ALA A 123 1.86 12.47 6.45
C ALA A 123 3.35 12.28 6.09
N LYS A 124 3.69 11.21 5.36
CA LYS A 124 5.06 10.98 4.83
C LYS A 124 5.47 12.07 3.86
N ARG A 125 4.59 12.45 2.93
CA ARG A 125 4.84 13.54 1.97
C ARG A 125 5.11 14.86 2.69
N ASP A 126 4.23 15.22 3.63
CA ASP A 126 4.33 16.50 4.35
C ASP A 126 5.61 16.56 5.21
N LYS A 127 5.99 15.43 5.83
CA LYS A 127 7.26 15.30 6.54
C LYS A 127 8.46 15.47 5.60
N ALA A 128 8.43 14.84 4.41
CA ALA A 128 9.50 14.97 3.43
C ALA A 128 9.60 16.41 2.88
N GLU A 129 8.49 17.10 2.69
CA GLU A 129 8.48 18.50 2.25
C GLU A 129 9.05 19.44 3.32
N GLN A 130 8.70 19.24 4.60
CA GLN A 130 9.31 19.97 5.71
C GLN A 130 10.81 19.69 5.82
N ALA A 131 11.21 18.40 5.67
CA ALA A 131 12.62 18.03 5.69
C ALA A 131 13.39 18.72 4.55
N LYS A 132 12.81 18.86 3.36
CA LYS A 132 13.45 19.54 2.23
C LYS A 132 13.85 20.97 2.58
N GLN A 133 12.96 21.72 3.25
CA GLN A 133 13.26 23.09 3.67
C GLN A 133 14.45 23.16 4.64
N GLN A 134 14.59 22.16 5.52
CA GLN A 134 15.71 22.06 6.44
C GLN A 134 17.01 21.62 5.73
N LEU A 135 16.90 20.70 4.77
CA LEU A 135 18.03 20.24 3.96
C LEU A 135 18.62 21.38 3.10
N GLU A 136 17.80 22.32 2.64
CA GLU A 136 18.25 23.52 1.89
C GLU A 136 19.10 24.46 2.75
N GLN A 137 19.01 24.37 4.08
CA GLN A 137 19.87 25.13 4.99
C GLN A 137 21.27 24.52 5.09
N PHE A 138 21.44 23.24 4.81
CA PHE A 138 22.74 22.59 4.70
C PHE A 138 23.27 22.77 3.29
N GLN A 139 24.05 23.82 3.08
CA GLN A 139 24.46 24.28 1.77
C GLN A 139 25.71 23.57 1.26
N VAL A 140 25.68 23.10 0.01
CA VAL A 140 26.86 22.73 -0.73
C VAL A 140 27.39 23.99 -1.44
N VAL A 141 28.35 24.65 -0.82
CA VAL A 141 28.93 25.92 -1.30
C VAL A 141 29.77 25.70 -2.56
N ARG A 142 30.46 24.57 -2.63
CA ARG A 142 31.31 24.19 -3.76
C ARG A 142 31.32 22.68 -3.92
N SER A 143 31.27 22.24 -5.16
CA SER A 143 31.46 20.83 -5.53
C SER A 143 32.36 20.68 -6.73
N ARG A 144 33.17 19.66 -6.76
CA ARG A 144 34.05 19.32 -7.87
C ARG A 144 34.24 17.80 -7.92
N PHE A 145 34.20 17.27 -9.13
CA PHE A 145 34.61 15.90 -9.44
C PHE A 145 35.77 15.89 -10.41
N TYR A 146 36.75 15.03 -10.18
CA TYR A 146 37.82 14.79 -11.13
C TYR A 146 38.50 13.44 -10.92
N MET A 147 39.20 12.96 -11.97
CA MET A 147 40.03 11.77 -11.90
C MET A 147 41.46 12.17 -11.58
N ARG A 148 42.00 11.68 -10.47
CA ARG A 148 43.40 11.86 -10.08
C ARG A 148 44.21 10.66 -10.54
N GLU A 149 45.24 10.88 -11.33
CA GLU A 149 46.18 9.82 -11.71
C GLU A 149 47.04 9.42 -10.51
N ARG A 150 47.15 8.11 -10.30
CA ARG A 150 48.02 7.52 -9.28
C ARG A 150 49.08 6.68 -9.95
N GLN A 151 50.34 6.96 -9.62
CA GLN A 151 51.43 6.18 -10.13
C GLN A 151 51.23 4.69 -9.82
N TYR A 152 51.25 3.83 -10.84
CA TYR A 152 51.06 2.39 -10.81
C TYR A 152 49.64 1.86 -10.43
N LEU A 153 48.70 2.72 -10.05
CA LEU A 153 47.38 2.29 -9.56
C LEU A 153 46.20 2.78 -10.43
N GLY A 154 46.50 3.42 -11.57
CA GLY A 154 45.47 3.95 -12.46
C GLY A 154 44.77 5.21 -11.92
N LYS A 155 43.55 5.46 -12.36
CA LYS A 155 42.78 6.67 -12.02
C LYS A 155 41.97 6.45 -10.74
N GLN A 156 41.97 7.43 -9.86
CA GLN A 156 41.20 7.52 -8.64
C GLN A 156 40.13 8.61 -8.77
N PRO A 157 38.84 8.30 -8.65
CA PRO A 157 37.82 9.35 -8.60
C PRO A 157 37.93 10.15 -7.30
N ILE A 158 37.82 11.46 -7.41
CA ILE A 158 37.89 12.41 -6.30
C ILE A 158 36.65 13.29 -6.33
N ILE A 159 35.98 13.40 -5.18
CA ILE A 159 34.90 14.34 -4.94
C ILE A 159 35.41 15.36 -3.90
N GLU A 160 35.46 16.61 -4.28
CA GLU A 160 35.71 17.72 -3.34
C GLU A 160 34.40 18.45 -3.06
N LEU A 161 34.11 18.64 -1.80
CA LEU A 161 32.91 19.36 -1.33
C LEU A 161 33.29 20.40 -0.30
N THR A 162 32.80 21.62 -0.46
CA THR A 162 32.74 22.60 0.61
C THR A 162 31.27 22.75 1.01
N VAL A 163 30.98 22.52 2.29
CA VAL A 163 29.61 22.56 2.83
C VAL A 163 29.53 23.53 3.99
N LYS A 164 28.35 24.11 4.20
CA LYS A 164 28.04 24.94 5.36
C LYS A 164 26.79 24.42 6.04
N ASN A 165 26.86 24.18 7.35
CA ASN A 165 25.72 23.81 8.16
C ASN A 165 24.96 25.07 8.58
N GLY A 166 23.91 25.43 7.86
CA GLY A 166 22.98 26.49 8.23
C GLY A 166 21.78 26.02 9.04
N THR A 167 21.72 24.73 9.42
CA THR A 167 20.69 24.21 10.32
C THR A 167 20.99 24.62 11.78
N ASP A 168 20.04 24.40 12.66
CA ASP A 168 20.17 24.62 14.11
C ASP A 168 20.68 23.43 14.89
N GLN A 169 21.06 22.33 14.20
CA GLN A 169 21.50 21.07 14.77
C GLN A 169 22.90 20.70 14.29
N ALA A 170 23.68 20.03 15.15
CA ALA A 170 24.95 19.42 14.73
C ALA A 170 24.69 18.21 13.82
N ILE A 171 25.47 18.08 12.76
CA ILE A 171 25.29 17.01 11.75
C ILE A 171 26.46 16.03 11.85
N SER A 172 26.14 14.76 12.13
CA SER A 172 27.13 13.68 12.21
C SER A 172 27.37 12.96 10.88
N ARG A 173 26.40 12.97 9.96
CA ARG A 173 26.53 12.38 8.64
C ARG A 173 25.61 13.07 7.65
N ALA A 174 26.12 13.28 6.45
CA ALA A 174 25.35 13.82 5.33
C ALA A 174 25.33 12.83 4.15
N TYR A 175 24.15 12.74 3.50
CA TYR A 175 23.91 11.87 2.34
C TYR A 175 23.57 12.74 1.15
N PHE A 176 24.17 12.39 0.03
CA PHE A 176 24.15 13.19 -1.18
C PHE A 176 23.77 12.35 -2.40
N THR A 177 23.19 13.01 -3.41
CA THR A 177 23.18 12.57 -4.79
C THR A 177 24.09 13.50 -5.58
N GLY A 178 25.08 12.92 -6.25
CA GLY A 178 26.02 13.65 -7.12
C GLY A 178 25.69 13.38 -8.58
N THR A 179 25.50 14.43 -9.36
CA THR A 179 25.16 14.36 -10.79
C THR A 179 26.23 15.04 -11.61
N ILE A 180 26.77 14.35 -12.63
CA ILE A 180 27.71 14.88 -13.61
C ILE A 180 26.96 15.02 -14.94
N ALA A 181 26.73 16.24 -15.39
CA ALA A 181 25.97 16.52 -16.61
C ALA A 181 26.63 17.66 -17.40
N SER A 182 26.57 17.60 -18.73
CA SER A 182 26.91 18.73 -19.59
C SER A 182 25.70 19.62 -19.82
N PRO A 183 25.90 20.93 -20.05
CA PRO A 183 24.84 21.82 -20.52
C PRO A 183 24.11 21.21 -21.74
N ASP A 184 22.82 21.43 -21.84
CA ASP A 184 21.96 21.00 -22.96
C ASP A 184 21.81 19.46 -23.14
N ARG A 185 22.21 18.66 -22.15
CA ARG A 185 21.93 17.22 -22.13
C ARG A 185 20.85 16.87 -21.12
N SER A 186 19.87 16.12 -21.57
CA SER A 186 18.76 15.62 -20.73
C SER A 186 19.14 14.40 -19.89
N VAL A 187 20.20 13.66 -20.31
CA VAL A 187 20.68 12.48 -19.59
C VAL A 187 22.08 12.80 -19.03
N PRO A 188 22.30 12.68 -17.71
CA PRO A 188 23.59 12.90 -17.11
C PRO A 188 24.61 11.84 -17.57
N TRP A 189 25.89 12.17 -17.52
CA TRP A 189 26.99 11.24 -17.73
C TRP A 189 27.11 10.23 -16.59
N HIS A 190 26.79 10.69 -15.38
CA HIS A 190 26.78 9.87 -14.18
C HIS A 190 25.88 10.50 -13.12
N GLU A 191 25.14 9.66 -12.41
CA GLU A 191 24.38 10.03 -11.23
C GLU A 191 24.43 8.88 -10.24
N ASP A 192 24.91 9.14 -9.03
CA ASP A 192 24.96 8.13 -7.98
C ASP A 192 24.96 8.77 -6.60
N GLN A 193 24.63 7.98 -5.60
CA GLN A 193 24.54 8.37 -4.21
C GLN A 193 25.87 8.13 -3.49
N PHE A 194 26.18 9.03 -2.57
CA PHE A 194 27.29 8.86 -1.63
C PHE A 194 26.95 9.49 -0.28
N ASN A 195 27.74 9.18 0.73
CA ASN A 195 27.59 9.78 2.04
C ASN A 195 28.96 10.05 2.68
N TYR A 196 28.95 10.91 3.67
CA TYR A 196 30.13 11.21 4.45
C TYR A 196 29.81 11.28 5.95
N SER A 197 30.52 10.49 6.75
CA SER A 197 30.48 10.57 8.22
C SER A 197 31.46 11.66 8.68
N ILE A 198 30.95 12.64 9.41
CA ILE A 198 31.69 13.82 9.82
C ILE A 198 32.30 13.56 11.19
N SER A 199 33.60 13.36 11.24
CA SER A 199 34.30 13.13 12.52
C SER A 199 34.20 14.37 13.40
N GLY A 200 33.61 14.22 14.59
CA GLY A 200 33.35 15.32 15.52
C GLY A 200 32.05 16.10 15.23
N GLY A 201 31.34 15.76 14.16
CA GLY A 201 30.17 16.49 13.71
C GLY A 201 30.52 17.81 13.00
N LEU A 202 29.50 18.45 12.43
CA LEU A 202 29.55 19.82 11.89
C LEU A 202 28.51 20.65 12.63
N GLU A 203 28.98 21.57 13.47
CA GLU A 203 28.11 22.40 14.32
C GLU A 203 27.32 23.44 13.51
N PRO A 204 26.23 23.99 14.05
CA PRO A 204 25.49 25.07 13.43
C PRO A 204 26.37 26.27 13.04
N GLY A 205 26.30 26.68 11.77
CA GLY A 205 27.07 27.80 11.21
C GLY A 205 28.48 27.44 10.73
N GLU A 206 28.99 26.25 11.04
CA GLU A 206 30.32 25.81 10.59
C GLU A 206 30.38 25.51 9.09
N GLU A 207 31.56 25.72 8.52
CA GLU A 207 31.90 25.38 7.14
C GLU A 207 33.07 24.38 7.14
N ALA A 208 32.95 23.36 6.31
CA ALA A 208 34.00 22.34 6.15
C ALA A 208 34.25 22.00 4.70
N THR A 209 35.50 21.67 4.38
CA THR A 209 35.92 21.17 3.04
C THR A 209 36.38 19.73 3.17
N TRP A 210 35.83 18.86 2.35
CA TRP A 210 36.12 17.43 2.34
C TRP A 210 36.65 16.99 0.97
N THR A 211 37.59 16.04 1.01
CA THR A 211 38.10 15.36 -0.18
C THR A 211 37.78 13.86 -0.01
N LEU A 212 36.80 13.39 -0.73
CA LEU A 212 36.37 11.99 -0.74
C LEU A 212 37.01 11.26 -1.91
N ALA A 213 37.36 10.01 -1.72
CA ALA A 213 37.94 9.15 -2.73
C ALA A 213 37.04 7.88 -2.88
N PRO A 214 35.98 7.93 -3.68
CA PRO A 214 35.15 6.76 -3.96
C PRO A 214 35.99 5.60 -4.49
N ASN A 215 35.51 4.38 -4.36
CA ASN A 215 36.20 3.20 -4.85
C ASN A 215 36.36 3.28 -6.37
N SER A 216 37.60 3.10 -6.84
CA SER A 216 37.96 3.15 -8.27
C SER A 216 37.27 2.08 -9.11
N TYR A 217 36.75 1.00 -8.47
CA TYR A 217 36.00 -0.06 -9.15
C TYR A 217 34.49 0.18 -9.13
N SER A 218 33.98 1.18 -8.40
CA SER A 218 32.59 1.61 -8.46
C SER A 218 32.27 2.34 -9.75
N ASP A 219 31.01 2.70 -9.95
CA ASP A 219 30.61 3.45 -11.13
C ASP A 219 31.23 4.86 -11.17
N TRP A 220 31.55 5.45 -10.02
CA TRP A 220 32.37 6.67 -9.93
C TRP A 220 33.72 6.52 -10.61
N GLY A 221 34.37 5.35 -10.54
CA GLY A 221 35.66 5.07 -11.16
C GLY A 221 35.59 4.85 -12.67
N LYS A 222 34.39 4.66 -13.21
CA LYS A 222 34.14 4.44 -14.66
C LYS A 222 33.67 5.70 -15.37
N VAL A 223 33.51 6.82 -14.66
CA VAL A 223 33.03 8.06 -15.24
C VAL A 223 33.98 8.54 -16.36
N ASP A 224 33.43 8.70 -17.54
CA ASP A 224 34.08 9.28 -18.71
C ASP A 224 33.25 10.45 -19.24
N ALA A 225 33.37 11.57 -18.56
CA ALA A 225 32.64 12.79 -18.87
C ALA A 225 33.54 13.82 -19.57
N PRO A 226 33.03 14.63 -20.50
CA PRO A 226 33.80 15.67 -21.17
C PRO A 226 34.19 16.82 -20.22
N ALA A 227 35.12 17.66 -20.63
CA ALA A 227 35.66 18.71 -19.78
C ALA A 227 34.65 19.82 -19.42
N ASP A 228 33.57 19.96 -20.19
CA ASP A 228 32.48 20.90 -19.95
C ASP A 228 31.42 20.36 -19.00
N ALA A 229 31.53 19.11 -18.57
CA ALA A 229 30.58 18.52 -17.63
C ALA A 229 30.72 19.18 -16.23
N VAL A 230 29.58 19.50 -15.66
CA VAL A 230 29.45 20.12 -14.34
C VAL A 230 29.03 19.07 -13.33
N PHE A 231 29.69 19.07 -12.18
CA PHE A 231 29.30 18.23 -11.05
C PHE A 231 28.44 19.03 -10.09
N THR A 232 27.22 18.58 -9.88
CA THR A 232 26.26 19.14 -8.91
C THR A 232 25.97 18.13 -7.81
N VAL A 233 25.67 18.62 -6.62
CA VAL A 233 25.42 17.77 -5.45
C VAL A 233 24.14 18.23 -4.75
N LEU A 234 23.22 17.29 -4.55
CA LEU A 234 21.99 17.47 -3.79
C LEU A 234 22.13 16.78 -2.44
N VAL A 235 21.72 17.46 -1.37
CA VAL A 235 21.63 16.90 -0.02
C VAL A 235 20.27 16.23 0.14
N GLU A 236 20.23 14.95 0.50
CA GLU A 236 18.98 14.19 0.60
C GLU A 236 18.61 13.79 2.02
N LYS A 237 19.63 13.62 2.88
CA LYS A 237 19.42 13.22 4.26
C LYS A 237 20.57 13.73 5.14
N LEU A 238 20.24 14.11 6.37
CA LEU A 238 21.20 14.46 7.41
C LEU A 238 20.89 13.65 8.67
N ASP A 239 21.94 13.09 9.28
CA ASP A 239 21.85 12.44 10.59
C ASP A 239 22.38 13.40 11.67
N GLY A 240 21.70 13.36 12.83
CA GLY A 240 22.03 14.15 14.01
C GLY A 240 23.20 13.62 14.82
N PRO A 241 23.49 14.24 15.98
CA PRO A 241 24.60 13.85 16.86
C PRO A 241 24.47 12.43 17.40
N ASP A 242 23.23 11.94 17.54
CA ASP A 242 22.90 10.57 17.99
C ASP A 242 23.00 9.52 16.87
N GLY A 243 23.27 9.94 15.61
CA GLY A 243 23.32 9.09 14.43
C GLY A 243 21.95 8.77 13.83
N GLU A 244 20.87 9.28 14.42
CA GLU A 244 19.51 9.13 13.88
C GLU A 244 19.20 10.19 12.80
N ALA A 245 18.25 9.86 11.92
CA ALA A 245 17.86 10.76 10.86
C ALA A 245 17.15 12.01 11.40
N LEU A 246 17.75 13.18 11.22
CA LEU A 246 17.11 14.47 11.51
C LEU A 246 16.19 14.91 10.38
N TYR A 247 16.71 14.94 9.17
CA TYR A 247 16.00 15.40 7.98
C TYR A 247 16.21 14.41 6.83
N SER A 248 15.13 13.98 6.18
CA SER A 248 15.18 13.03 5.08
C SER A 248 14.06 13.28 4.08
N THR A 249 14.40 13.39 2.81
CA THR A 249 13.42 13.37 1.70
C THR A 249 13.18 11.96 1.18
N ARG A 250 13.99 10.97 1.62
CA ARG A 250 13.94 9.58 1.13
C ARG A 250 12.75 8.79 1.67
N ASP A 251 12.11 9.28 2.73
CA ASP A 251 10.97 8.61 3.37
C ASP A 251 9.70 8.63 2.52
N PHE A 252 9.64 9.50 1.50
CA PHE A 252 8.55 9.56 0.53
C PHE A 252 9.10 9.34 -0.89
N SER A 253 9.10 8.07 -1.29
CA SER A 253 9.64 7.63 -2.57
C SER A 253 8.73 7.97 -3.77
N GLU A 254 9.24 7.81 -4.98
CA GLU A 254 8.44 7.91 -6.21
C GLU A 254 7.29 6.87 -6.22
N ARG A 255 7.54 5.68 -5.69
CA ARG A 255 6.52 4.65 -5.52
C ARG A 255 5.40 5.13 -4.60
N ASP A 256 5.73 5.77 -3.47
CA ASP A 256 4.73 6.32 -2.54
C ASP A 256 3.92 7.43 -3.20
N ARG A 257 4.56 8.29 -3.99
CA ARG A 257 3.90 9.36 -4.76
C ARG A 257 2.89 8.78 -5.75
N ASN A 258 3.29 7.78 -6.53
CA ASN A 258 2.44 7.14 -7.51
C ASN A 258 1.27 6.42 -6.83
N ARG A 259 1.54 5.73 -5.73
CA ARG A 259 0.52 5.04 -4.93
C ARG A 259 -0.50 6.01 -4.33
N LEU A 260 -0.03 7.13 -3.78
CA LEU A 260 -0.91 8.18 -3.26
C LEU A 260 -1.81 8.75 -4.36
N ALA A 261 -1.26 9.04 -5.53
CA ALA A 261 -2.03 9.58 -6.66
C ALA A 261 -3.10 8.59 -7.15
N GLU A 262 -2.77 7.30 -7.23
CA GLU A 262 -3.70 6.23 -7.61
C GLU A 262 -4.85 6.11 -6.62
N LEU A 263 -4.55 6.04 -5.31
CA LEU A 263 -5.57 5.92 -4.27
C LEU A 263 -6.49 7.15 -4.23
N LYS A 264 -5.92 8.35 -4.30
CA LYS A 264 -6.72 9.59 -4.37
C LYS A 264 -7.67 9.59 -5.56
N LYS A 265 -7.20 9.19 -6.74
CA LYS A 265 -8.02 9.07 -7.95
C LYS A 265 -9.13 8.04 -7.77
N GLN A 266 -8.81 6.87 -7.23
CA GLN A 266 -9.76 5.75 -7.08
C GLN A 266 -10.88 6.08 -6.09
N TYR A 267 -10.56 6.79 -4.99
CA TYR A 267 -11.52 7.05 -3.92
C TYR A 267 -12.07 8.47 -3.90
N GLY A 268 -11.69 9.32 -4.88
CA GLY A 268 -12.21 10.69 -5.01
C GLY A 268 -11.82 11.59 -3.83
N VAL A 269 -10.57 11.50 -3.38
CA VAL A 269 -10.01 12.31 -2.29
C VAL A 269 -9.02 13.31 -2.91
N ASP A 270 -9.18 14.60 -2.60
CA ASP A 270 -8.29 15.69 -3.06
C ASP A 270 -6.98 15.79 -2.24
#